data_f9fee1bc4f9843a7c8e3b58fafaadd01
#
_entry.id   f9fee1bc4f9843a7c8e3b58fafaadd01
#
_cell.length_a   1.000
_cell.length_b   1.000
_cell.length_c   1.000
_cell.angle_alpha   90.00
_cell.angle_beta   90.00
_cell.angle_gamma   90.00
#
_symmetry.space_group_name_H-M   'P 1'
#
loop_
_entity.id
_entity.type
_entity.pdbx_description
1 polymer ?
#
loop_
_entity_poly.entity_id
_entity_poly.type
_entity_poly.pdbx_seq_one_letter_code
_entity_poly.pdbx_strand_id
1 'polypeptide(L)'
;FAFSNRLSTTIFYASSVLIFFIFYGIFIYLGTKKKINLKEIFILLGMTAAILVLSYPAILSYDIFNYVATSKVLFFYHENPYVIMPIEFIGDPLLAFTHAANKIALYAPFWLLLTGIPYLLGLGNFIVILFSFKLFSILFYLGSAFLIWKISRNVLSLILFSFNPLIVIETLVSGHNDIAMIFLALFSFFLLS
;
A
#
# COMPACT_ATOMS: atom_id res chain seq x y z
N PHE A 1 11.31 -20.87 3.02
CA PHE A 1 10.38 -21.36 4.06
C PHE A 1 8.96 -21.46 3.53
N ALA A 2 8.38 -20.37 3.01
CA ALA A 2 6.99 -20.32 2.54
C ALA A 2 6.68 -21.33 1.42
N PHE A 3 7.64 -21.63 0.55
CA PHE A 3 7.47 -22.58 -0.55
C PHE A 3 7.74 -24.03 -0.13
N SER A 4 8.59 -24.26 0.88
CA SER A 4 8.94 -25.59 1.36
C SER A 4 7.98 -26.14 2.42
N ASN A 5 7.28 -25.28 3.17
CA ASN A 5 6.35 -25.68 4.22
C ASN A 5 5.04 -24.86 4.15
N ARG A 6 4.27 -25.09 3.08
CA ARG A 6 3.03 -24.36 2.78
C ARG A 6 2.00 -24.43 3.90
N LEU A 7 1.79 -25.61 4.50
CA LEU A 7 0.79 -25.80 5.54
C LEU A 7 1.10 -24.92 6.77
N SER A 8 2.33 -25.01 7.29
CA SER A 8 2.74 -24.20 8.45
C SER A 8 2.68 -22.70 8.16
N THR A 9 3.07 -22.27 6.96
CA THR A 9 2.99 -20.88 6.54
C THR A 9 1.53 -20.41 6.48
N THR A 10 0.64 -21.22 5.93
CA THR A 10 -0.80 -20.90 5.85
C THR A 10 -1.42 -20.79 7.24
N ILE A 11 -1.12 -21.75 8.14
CA ILE A 11 -1.62 -21.72 9.52
C ILE A 11 -1.11 -20.48 10.25
N PHE A 12 0.19 -20.18 10.14
CA PHE A 12 0.78 -18.99 10.76
C PHE A 12 0.13 -17.70 10.26
N TYR A 13 -0.03 -17.58 8.94
CA TYR A 13 -0.68 -16.43 8.32
C TYR A 13 -2.14 -16.30 8.76
N ALA A 14 -2.93 -17.37 8.68
CA ALA A 14 -4.34 -17.36 9.09
C ALA A 14 -4.50 -16.99 10.57
N SER A 15 -3.62 -17.53 11.44
CA SER A 15 -3.60 -17.20 12.86
C SER A 15 -3.27 -15.71 13.10
N SER A 16 -2.30 -15.17 12.37
CA SER A 16 -1.92 -13.74 12.47
C SER A 16 -3.07 -12.84 12.02
N VAL A 17 -3.74 -13.16 10.92
CA VAL A 17 -4.91 -12.42 10.43
C VAL A 17 -6.05 -12.48 11.47
N LEU A 18 -6.32 -13.65 12.04
CA LEU A 18 -7.33 -13.80 13.09
C LEU A 18 -7.04 -12.90 14.30
N ILE A 19 -5.78 -12.89 14.76
CA ILE A 19 -5.35 -12.02 15.86
C ILE A 19 -5.60 -10.54 15.52
N PHE A 20 -5.27 -10.11 14.31
CA PHE A 20 -5.53 -8.73 13.89
C PHE A 20 -7.02 -8.40 13.88
N PHE A 21 -7.89 -9.32 13.44
CA PHE A 21 -9.34 -9.11 13.51
C PHE A 21 -9.86 -9.07 14.95
N ILE A 22 -9.28 -9.83 15.87
CA ILE A 22 -9.62 -9.75 17.31
C ILE A 22 -9.26 -8.36 17.86
N PHE A 23 -8.05 -7.87 17.61
CA PHE A 23 -7.66 -6.51 18.00
C PHE A 23 -8.55 -5.44 17.36
N TYR A 24 -8.88 -5.60 16.09
CA TYR A 24 -9.81 -4.71 15.40
C TYR A 24 -11.18 -4.67 16.07
N GLY A 25 -11.74 -5.84 16.45
CA GLY A 25 -12.98 -5.93 17.23
C GLY A 25 -12.90 -5.19 18.56
N ILE A 26 -11.75 -5.30 19.27
CA ILE A 26 -11.51 -4.56 20.52
C ILE A 26 -11.49 -3.05 20.26
N PHE A 27 -10.83 -2.59 19.20
CA PHE A 27 -10.80 -1.17 18.82
C PHE A 27 -12.21 -0.64 18.50
N ILE A 28 -13.01 -1.40 17.76
CA ILE A 28 -14.42 -1.06 17.49
C ILE A 28 -15.20 -0.94 18.81
N TYR A 29 -15.08 -1.94 19.69
CA TYR A 29 -15.77 -1.92 20.99
C TYR A 29 -15.35 -0.70 21.83
N LEU A 30 -14.08 -0.39 21.92
CA LEU A 30 -13.60 0.80 22.66
C LEU A 30 -14.10 2.10 22.03
N GLY A 31 -14.16 2.16 20.69
CA GLY A 31 -14.71 3.29 19.94
C GLY A 31 -16.21 3.50 20.20
N THR A 32 -17.01 2.42 20.18
CA THR A 32 -18.45 2.50 20.50
C THR A 32 -18.70 2.97 21.93
N LYS A 33 -17.84 2.59 22.88
CA LYS A 33 -17.90 3.03 24.27
C LYS A 33 -17.27 4.42 24.50
N LYS A 34 -16.82 5.11 23.45
CA LYS A 34 -16.13 6.41 23.52
C LYS A 34 -14.93 6.44 24.49
N LYS A 35 -14.24 5.30 24.63
CA LYS A 35 -13.06 5.14 25.50
C LYS A 35 -11.76 5.55 24.83
N ILE A 36 -11.77 5.82 23.53
CA ILE A 36 -10.61 6.29 22.75
C ILE A 36 -10.99 7.64 22.14
N ASN A 37 -10.13 8.62 22.30
CA ASN A 37 -10.32 9.94 21.74
C ASN A 37 -9.63 10.10 20.37
N LEU A 38 -9.98 11.17 19.67
CA LEU A 38 -9.48 11.43 18.33
C LEU A 38 -7.95 11.54 18.26
N LYS A 39 -7.33 12.18 19.26
CA LYS A 39 -5.88 12.36 19.31
C LYS A 39 -5.15 11.01 19.44
N GLU A 40 -5.65 10.14 20.29
CA GLU A 40 -5.11 8.78 20.47
C GLU A 40 -5.18 7.98 19.17
N ILE A 41 -6.29 8.07 18.44
CA ILE A 41 -6.45 7.40 17.14
C ILE A 41 -5.41 7.90 16.14
N PHE A 42 -5.22 9.22 15.99
CA PHE A 42 -4.22 9.75 15.06
C PHE A 42 -2.79 9.40 15.46
N ILE A 43 -2.48 9.34 16.76
CA ILE A 43 -1.17 8.87 17.24
C ILE A 43 -0.96 7.40 16.86
N LEU A 44 -1.93 6.53 17.17
CA LEU A 44 -1.83 5.09 16.86
C LEU A 44 -1.72 4.86 15.34
N LEU A 45 -2.49 5.60 14.55
CA LEU A 45 -2.44 5.53 13.08
C LEU A 45 -1.07 5.95 12.55
N GLY A 46 -0.51 7.05 13.05
CA GLY A 46 0.84 7.49 12.68
C GLY A 46 1.92 6.47 13.09
N MET A 47 1.83 5.90 14.28
CA MET A 47 2.74 4.85 14.74
C MET A 47 2.64 3.58 13.88
N THR A 48 1.42 3.14 13.56
CA THR A 48 1.20 1.97 12.68
C THR A 48 1.83 2.20 11.31
N ALA A 49 1.60 3.37 10.70
CA ALA A 49 2.18 3.74 9.42
C ALA A 49 3.73 3.80 9.48
N ALA A 50 4.29 4.42 10.53
CA ALA A 50 5.74 4.55 10.72
C ALA A 50 6.44 3.18 10.93
N ILE A 51 5.81 2.24 11.61
CA ILE A 51 6.35 0.90 11.78
C ILE A 51 6.23 0.09 10.48
N LEU A 52 5.07 0.13 9.83
CA LEU A 52 4.81 -0.71 8.66
C LEU A 52 5.48 -0.20 7.38
N VAL A 53 5.96 1.06 7.33
CA VAL A 53 6.80 1.52 6.21
C VAL A 53 8.06 0.66 6.07
N LEU A 54 8.57 0.14 7.18
CA LEU A 54 9.77 -0.71 7.22
C LEU A 54 9.48 -2.18 6.89
N SER A 55 8.22 -2.59 6.79
CA SER A 55 7.86 -3.97 6.47
C SER A 55 8.23 -4.32 5.03
N TYR A 56 8.67 -5.57 4.82
CA TYR A 56 8.93 -6.08 3.47
C TYR A 56 7.61 -6.19 2.68
N PRO A 57 7.52 -5.59 1.48
CA PRO A 57 6.23 -5.47 0.78
C PRO A 57 5.74 -6.77 0.11
N ALA A 58 6.62 -7.69 -0.21
CA ALA A 58 6.29 -8.89 -1.00
C ALA A 58 5.91 -10.11 -0.15
N ILE A 59 5.23 -9.90 0.98
CA ILE A 59 4.74 -11.02 1.81
C ILE A 59 3.57 -11.72 1.12
N LEU A 60 2.66 -10.95 0.53
CA LEU A 60 1.42 -11.42 -0.08
C LEU A 60 1.29 -11.04 -1.55
N SER A 61 1.88 -9.94 -1.97
CA SER A 61 1.81 -9.42 -3.33
C SER A 61 3.18 -8.93 -3.80
N TYR A 62 3.45 -9.12 -5.09
CA TYR A 62 4.61 -8.60 -5.78
C TYR A 62 4.31 -7.32 -6.58
N ASP A 63 3.14 -6.73 -6.41
CA ASP A 63 2.68 -5.61 -7.24
C ASP A 63 3.58 -4.39 -7.15
N ILE A 64 4.11 -4.09 -5.95
CA ILE A 64 5.03 -2.96 -5.79
C ILE A 64 6.29 -3.10 -6.68
N PHE A 65 6.79 -4.32 -6.88
CA PHE A 65 7.92 -4.57 -7.79
C PHE A 65 7.51 -4.41 -9.26
N ASN A 66 6.28 -4.78 -9.60
CA ASN A 66 5.72 -4.54 -10.93
C ASN A 66 5.53 -3.04 -11.18
N TYR A 67 5.11 -2.25 -10.17
CA TYR A 67 5.06 -0.79 -10.28
C TYR A 67 6.45 -0.21 -10.54
N VAL A 68 7.46 -0.64 -9.79
CA VAL A 68 8.84 -0.19 -9.98
C VAL A 68 9.35 -0.56 -11.38
N ALA A 69 9.08 -1.79 -11.85
CA ALA A 69 9.53 -2.25 -13.16
C ALA A 69 8.88 -1.47 -14.31
N THR A 70 7.56 -1.27 -14.27
CA THR A 70 6.85 -0.50 -15.31
C THR A 70 7.22 0.98 -15.27
N SER A 71 7.46 1.53 -14.07
CA SER A 71 7.98 2.90 -13.92
C SER A 71 9.37 3.04 -14.52
N LYS A 72 10.24 2.02 -14.35
CA LYS A 72 11.58 2.01 -14.94
C LYS A 72 11.52 1.99 -16.45
N VAL A 73 10.64 1.21 -17.05
CA VAL A 73 10.44 1.20 -18.51
C VAL A 73 10.10 2.61 -18.99
N LEU A 74 9.17 3.30 -18.32
CA LEU A 74 8.74 4.63 -18.75
C LEU A 74 9.77 5.73 -18.45
N PHE A 75 10.26 5.81 -17.20
CA PHE A 75 11.01 6.98 -16.73
C PHE A 75 12.53 6.85 -16.83
N PHE A 76 13.04 5.63 -17.00
CA PHE A 76 14.47 5.41 -17.16
C PHE A 76 14.85 4.99 -18.58
N TYR A 77 14.11 4.02 -19.16
CA TYR A 77 14.37 3.57 -20.52
C TYR A 77 13.67 4.44 -21.57
N HIS A 78 12.72 5.31 -21.16
CA HIS A 78 11.93 6.20 -22.02
C HIS A 78 11.10 5.45 -23.08
N GLU A 79 10.69 4.22 -22.73
CA GLU A 79 9.89 3.36 -23.58
C GLU A 79 8.43 3.29 -23.12
N ASN A 80 7.54 2.91 -24.02
CA ASN A 80 6.14 2.75 -23.70
C ASN A 80 5.87 1.41 -23.02
N PRO A 81 5.58 1.37 -21.71
CA PRO A 81 5.37 0.12 -20.98
C PRO A 81 4.10 -0.63 -21.34
N TYR A 82 3.23 -0.05 -22.18
CA TYR A 82 2.09 -0.74 -22.79
C TYR A 82 2.44 -1.50 -24.07
N VAL A 83 3.69 -1.39 -24.52
CA VAL A 83 4.21 -2.05 -25.73
C VAL A 83 5.45 -2.87 -25.40
N ILE A 84 6.36 -2.30 -24.60
CA ILE A 84 7.64 -2.91 -24.22
C ILE A 84 7.53 -3.51 -22.82
N MET A 85 7.93 -4.77 -22.68
CA MET A 85 7.90 -5.49 -21.41
C MET A 85 9.21 -5.29 -20.64
N PRO A 86 9.18 -5.29 -19.29
CA PRO A 86 10.43 -5.21 -18.49
C PRO A 86 11.47 -6.28 -18.85
N ILE A 87 11.04 -7.48 -19.22
CA ILE A 87 11.94 -8.60 -19.55
C ILE A 87 12.80 -8.34 -20.80
N GLU A 88 12.44 -7.39 -21.65
CA GLU A 88 13.19 -7.02 -22.86
C GLU A 88 14.51 -6.31 -22.53
N PHE A 89 14.64 -5.75 -21.31
CA PHE A 89 15.87 -5.13 -20.82
C PHE A 89 16.77 -6.17 -20.15
N ILE A 90 17.39 -7.03 -20.98
CA ILE A 90 18.24 -8.15 -20.55
C ILE A 90 19.36 -7.64 -19.65
N GLY A 91 19.54 -8.27 -18.48
CA GLY A 91 20.57 -7.90 -17.50
C GLY A 91 20.13 -6.83 -16.49
N ASP A 92 18.90 -6.34 -16.56
CA ASP A 92 18.37 -5.44 -15.52
C ASP A 92 18.23 -6.21 -14.19
N PRO A 93 18.93 -5.76 -13.10
CA PRO A 93 18.85 -6.42 -11.79
C PRO A 93 17.44 -6.51 -11.22
N LEU A 94 16.52 -5.61 -11.63
CA LEU A 94 15.16 -5.57 -11.15
C LEU A 94 14.34 -6.78 -11.59
N LEU A 95 14.73 -7.43 -12.70
CA LEU A 95 14.06 -8.63 -13.20
C LEU A 95 14.04 -9.77 -12.17
N ALA A 96 15.05 -9.84 -11.30
CA ALA A 96 15.11 -10.85 -10.22
C ALA A 96 13.97 -10.72 -9.19
N PHE A 97 13.36 -9.55 -9.09
CA PHE A 97 12.29 -9.26 -8.13
C PHE A 97 10.91 -9.16 -8.78
N THR A 98 10.83 -9.10 -10.11
CA THR A 98 9.61 -8.79 -10.85
C THR A 98 8.96 -10.07 -11.39
N HIS A 99 7.82 -10.47 -10.84
CA HIS A 99 7.13 -11.70 -11.26
C HIS A 99 6.36 -11.54 -12.58
N ALA A 100 5.94 -10.33 -12.93
CA ALA A 100 5.25 -10.02 -14.18
C ALA A 100 6.15 -9.33 -15.22
N ALA A 101 7.46 -9.61 -15.18
CA ALA A 101 8.42 -9.01 -16.12
C ALA A 101 8.09 -9.33 -17.60
N ASN A 102 7.44 -10.44 -17.86
CA ASN A 102 6.99 -10.90 -19.18
C ASN A 102 5.60 -10.37 -19.59
N LYS A 103 5.15 -9.29 -18.97
CA LYS A 103 3.88 -8.63 -19.28
C LYS A 103 4.09 -7.14 -19.51
N ILE A 104 3.30 -6.58 -20.42
CA ILE A 104 3.15 -5.14 -20.56
C ILE A 104 2.50 -4.55 -19.30
N ALA A 105 2.49 -3.22 -19.16
CA ALA A 105 1.90 -2.55 -18.00
C ALA A 105 0.45 -3.00 -17.78
N LEU A 106 0.17 -3.48 -16.57
CA LEU A 106 -1.14 -4.00 -16.16
C LEU A 106 -2.05 -2.92 -15.56
N TYR A 107 -1.50 -1.73 -15.32
CA TYR A 107 -2.16 -0.65 -14.58
C TYR A 107 -2.55 0.48 -15.52
N ALA A 108 -3.63 1.21 -15.17
CA ALA A 108 -4.10 2.34 -15.95
C ALA A 108 -3.06 3.47 -16.07
N PRO A 109 -3.07 4.25 -17.17
CA PRO A 109 -2.06 5.29 -17.45
C PRO A 109 -1.90 6.31 -16.33
N PHE A 110 -2.99 6.70 -15.69
CA PHE A 110 -2.95 7.66 -14.60
C PHE A 110 -2.14 7.13 -13.39
N TRP A 111 -2.33 5.86 -13.03
CA TRP A 111 -1.50 5.25 -11.98
C TRP A 111 -0.03 5.21 -12.38
N LEU A 112 0.25 4.81 -13.60
CA LEU A 112 1.64 4.75 -14.10
C LEU A 112 2.32 6.13 -14.04
N LEU A 113 1.61 7.21 -14.39
CA LEU A 113 2.16 8.57 -14.23
C LEU A 113 2.41 8.94 -12.77
N LEU A 114 1.49 8.57 -11.87
CA LEU A 114 1.66 8.80 -10.43
C LEU A 114 2.88 8.06 -9.87
N THR A 115 3.18 6.86 -10.36
CA THR A 115 4.36 6.10 -9.93
C THR A 115 5.68 6.76 -10.30
N GLY A 116 5.68 7.71 -11.21
CA GLY A 116 6.84 8.55 -11.50
C GLY A 116 7.35 9.31 -10.28
N ILE A 117 6.47 9.75 -9.39
CA ILE A 117 6.86 10.48 -8.18
C ILE A 117 7.76 9.62 -7.29
N PRO A 118 7.32 8.47 -6.75
CA PRO A 118 8.16 7.65 -5.89
C PRO A 118 9.36 7.05 -6.63
N TYR A 119 9.24 6.75 -7.93
CA TYR A 119 10.34 6.23 -8.73
C TYR A 119 11.48 7.23 -8.85
N LEU A 120 11.19 8.47 -9.23
CA LEU A 120 12.19 9.52 -9.41
C LEU A 120 12.83 9.96 -8.08
N LEU A 121 12.04 10.00 -7.00
CA LEU A 121 12.56 10.27 -5.65
C LEU A 121 13.57 9.22 -5.18
N GLY A 122 13.52 8.03 -5.73
CA GLY A 122 14.48 6.96 -5.42
C GLY A 122 15.88 7.12 -6.01
N LEU A 123 16.08 8.10 -6.93
CA LEU A 123 17.39 8.46 -7.52
C LEU A 123 18.18 7.26 -8.06
N GLY A 124 17.50 6.27 -8.62
CA GLY A 124 18.11 5.04 -9.15
C GLY A 124 18.50 3.99 -8.09
N ASN A 125 18.38 4.28 -6.79
CA ASN A 125 18.62 3.30 -5.74
C ASN A 125 17.37 2.48 -5.47
N PHE A 126 17.42 1.17 -5.70
CA PHE A 126 16.29 0.26 -5.58
C PHE A 126 15.61 0.29 -4.19
N ILE A 127 16.41 0.30 -3.12
CA ILE A 127 15.88 0.33 -1.76
C ILE A 127 15.15 1.64 -1.50
N VAL A 128 15.73 2.77 -1.92
CA VAL A 128 15.11 4.09 -1.77
C VAL A 128 13.83 4.18 -2.61
N ILE A 129 13.82 3.60 -3.83
CA ILE A 129 12.61 3.50 -4.65
C ILE A 129 11.50 2.75 -3.89
N LEU A 130 11.79 1.56 -3.34
CA LEU A 130 10.80 0.79 -2.57
C LEU A 130 10.25 1.58 -1.37
N PHE A 131 11.12 2.22 -0.60
CA PHE A 131 10.70 3.09 0.51
C PHE A 131 9.84 4.25 0.03
N SER A 132 10.19 4.87 -1.09
CA SER A 132 9.41 5.97 -1.67
C SER A 132 8.01 5.51 -2.08
N PHE A 133 7.87 4.31 -2.67
CA PHE A 133 6.56 3.71 -2.98
C PHE A 133 5.75 3.43 -1.71
N LYS A 134 6.39 2.90 -0.66
CA LYS A 134 5.74 2.67 0.64
C LYS A 134 5.27 3.98 1.27
N LEU A 135 6.10 5.01 1.29
CA LEU A 135 5.74 6.34 1.76
C LEU A 135 4.59 6.94 0.95
N PHE A 136 4.60 6.75 -0.35
CA PHE A 136 3.55 7.22 -1.25
C PHE A 136 2.19 6.57 -0.92
N SER A 137 2.15 5.26 -0.69
CA SER A 137 0.95 4.55 -0.23
C SER A 137 0.48 5.04 1.14
N ILE A 138 1.41 5.30 2.08
CA ILE A 138 1.10 5.84 3.40
C ILE A 138 0.46 7.22 3.30
N LEU A 139 0.93 8.10 2.42
CA LEU A 139 0.35 9.43 2.23
C LEU A 139 -1.13 9.34 1.80
N PHE A 140 -1.45 8.45 0.87
CA PHE A 140 -2.84 8.20 0.47
C PHE A 140 -3.68 7.60 1.60
N TYR A 141 -3.11 6.68 2.38
CA TYR A 141 -3.80 6.08 3.52
C TYR A 141 -4.11 7.10 4.61
N LEU A 142 -3.12 7.90 5.03
CA LEU A 142 -3.31 8.96 6.03
C LEU A 142 -4.27 10.05 5.52
N GLY A 143 -4.15 10.42 4.25
CA GLY A 143 -5.07 11.34 3.58
C GLY A 143 -6.50 10.82 3.57
N SER A 144 -6.71 9.53 3.24
CA SER A 144 -8.03 8.88 3.28
C SER A 144 -8.61 8.88 4.68
N ALA A 145 -7.81 8.50 5.69
CA ALA A 145 -8.24 8.53 7.09
C ALA A 145 -8.66 9.94 7.53
N PHE A 146 -7.89 10.96 7.17
CA PHE A 146 -8.20 12.35 7.46
C PHE A 146 -9.50 12.79 6.76
N LEU A 147 -9.71 12.45 5.49
CA LEU A 147 -10.93 12.77 4.75
C LEU A 147 -12.15 12.08 5.36
N ILE A 148 -12.04 10.80 5.71
CA ILE A 148 -13.12 10.06 6.39
C ILE A 148 -13.52 10.75 7.68
N TRP A 149 -12.53 11.18 8.49
CA TRP A 149 -12.83 11.95 9.70
C TRP A 149 -13.47 13.30 9.38
N LYS A 150 -12.97 14.03 8.38
CA LYS A 150 -13.52 15.34 7.99
C LYS A 150 -14.99 15.24 7.53
N ILE A 151 -15.31 14.23 6.75
CA ILE A 151 -16.65 14.00 6.20
C ILE A 151 -17.60 13.48 7.28
N SER A 152 -17.20 12.44 8.01
CA SER A 152 -18.09 11.74 8.95
C SER A 152 -18.20 12.42 10.33
N ARG A 153 -17.16 13.15 10.75
CA ARG A 153 -17.01 13.68 12.12
C ARG A 153 -17.16 12.64 13.21
N ASN A 154 -16.95 11.38 12.87
CA ASN A 154 -17.18 10.24 13.72
C ASN A 154 -15.90 9.43 13.92
N VAL A 155 -15.46 9.29 15.18
CA VAL A 155 -14.27 8.51 15.55
C VAL A 155 -14.43 7.03 15.18
N LEU A 156 -15.64 6.48 15.27
CA LEU A 156 -15.89 5.09 14.90
C LEU A 156 -15.65 4.84 13.40
N SER A 157 -16.08 5.76 12.52
CA SER A 157 -15.83 5.66 11.08
C SER A 157 -14.32 5.67 10.79
N LEU A 158 -13.55 6.48 11.51
CA LEU A 158 -12.10 6.51 11.41
C LEU A 158 -11.48 5.18 11.85
N ILE A 159 -11.93 4.61 12.97
CA ILE A 159 -11.47 3.29 13.45
C ILE A 159 -11.79 2.20 12.43
N LEU A 160 -13.02 2.17 11.91
CA LEU A 160 -13.49 1.16 10.95
C LEU A 160 -12.65 1.13 9.68
N PHE A 161 -12.16 2.27 9.23
CA PHE A 161 -11.27 2.35 8.09
C PHE A 161 -9.82 2.05 8.50
N SER A 162 -9.27 2.83 9.43
CA SER A 162 -7.83 2.89 9.68
C SER A 162 -7.24 1.64 10.31
N PHE A 163 -8.00 0.90 11.10
CA PHE A 163 -7.50 -0.31 11.77
C PHE A 163 -8.11 -1.60 11.20
N ASN A 164 -8.82 -1.51 10.07
CA ASN A 164 -9.26 -2.71 9.37
C ASN A 164 -8.04 -3.50 8.89
N PRO A 165 -7.88 -4.77 9.31
CA PRO A 165 -6.71 -5.57 8.97
C PRO A 165 -6.47 -5.70 7.47
N LEU A 166 -7.53 -5.79 6.66
CA LEU A 166 -7.43 -5.86 5.22
C LEU A 166 -6.81 -4.57 4.66
N ILE A 167 -7.33 -3.40 5.06
CA ILE A 167 -6.81 -2.11 4.60
C ILE A 167 -5.36 -1.93 5.03
N VAL A 168 -5.03 -2.26 6.27
CA VAL A 168 -3.66 -2.15 6.80
C VAL A 168 -2.70 -3.05 6.02
N ILE A 169 -3.06 -4.31 5.79
CA ILE A 169 -2.21 -5.27 5.08
C ILE A 169 -2.03 -4.85 3.62
N GLU A 170 -3.13 -4.60 2.90
CA GLU A 170 -3.07 -4.29 1.48
C GLU A 170 -2.39 -2.94 1.20
N THR A 171 -2.59 -1.96 2.07
CA THR A 171 -2.04 -0.62 1.86
C THR A 171 -0.64 -0.45 2.45
N LEU A 172 -0.49 -0.73 3.75
CA LEU A 172 0.75 -0.41 4.47
C LEU A 172 1.80 -1.51 4.36
N VAL A 173 1.41 -2.77 4.21
CA VAL A 173 2.34 -3.88 4.00
C VAL A 173 2.58 -4.10 2.52
N SER A 174 1.56 -4.41 1.74
CA SER A 174 1.68 -4.75 0.30
C SER A 174 1.91 -3.55 -0.61
N GLY A 175 1.43 -2.36 -0.22
CA GLY A 175 1.60 -1.12 -1.01
C GLY A 175 0.73 -1.07 -2.27
N HIS A 176 -0.47 -1.67 -2.23
CA HIS A 176 -1.39 -1.70 -3.37
C HIS A 176 -1.92 -0.32 -3.73
N ASN A 177 -2.18 -0.12 -5.01
CA ASN A 177 -2.63 1.15 -5.59
C ASN A 177 -4.09 1.51 -5.29
N ASP A 178 -4.90 0.57 -4.81
CA ASP A 178 -6.30 0.79 -4.47
C ASP A 178 -6.52 1.95 -3.51
N ILE A 179 -5.57 2.17 -2.59
CA ILE A 179 -5.64 3.27 -1.63
C ILE A 179 -5.58 4.64 -2.31
N ALA A 180 -4.85 4.78 -3.41
CA ALA A 180 -4.81 6.02 -4.16
C ALA A 180 -6.18 6.31 -4.82
N MET A 181 -6.83 5.27 -5.34
CA MET A 181 -8.18 5.36 -5.91
C MET A 181 -9.20 5.75 -4.84
N ILE A 182 -9.14 5.10 -3.65
CA ILE A 182 -10.00 5.42 -2.52
C ILE A 182 -9.80 6.89 -2.07
N PHE A 183 -8.55 7.33 -1.95
CA PHE A 183 -8.24 8.71 -1.59
C PHE A 183 -8.83 9.70 -2.59
N LEU A 184 -8.65 9.48 -3.88
CA LEU A 184 -9.15 10.38 -4.91
C LEU A 184 -10.68 10.43 -4.93
N ALA A 185 -11.35 9.30 -4.73
CA ALA A 185 -12.79 9.23 -4.62
C ALA A 185 -13.30 10.01 -3.40
N LEU A 186 -12.69 9.80 -2.22
CA LEU A 186 -13.03 10.54 -1.00
C LEU A 186 -12.75 12.04 -1.14
N PHE A 187 -11.64 12.41 -1.77
CA PHE A 187 -11.27 13.80 -2.00
C PHE A 187 -12.24 14.50 -2.94
N SER A 188 -12.65 13.81 -4.02
CA SER A 188 -13.67 14.31 -4.94
C SER A 188 -15.01 14.54 -4.21
N PHE A 189 -15.43 13.57 -3.40
CA PHE A 189 -16.66 13.72 -2.58
C PHE A 189 -16.54 14.86 -1.59
N PHE A 190 -15.40 15.01 -0.93
CA PHE A 190 -15.16 16.10 0.03
C PHE A 190 -15.20 17.49 -0.62
N LEU A 191 -14.76 17.62 -1.88
CA LEU A 191 -14.82 18.90 -2.62
C LEU A 191 -16.24 19.28 -3.03
N LEU A 192 -17.15 18.31 -3.13
CA LEU A 192 -18.55 18.49 -3.53
C LEU A 192 -19.49 18.68 -2.33
N SER A 193 -19.03 18.37 -1.10
CA SER A 193 -19.82 18.46 0.14
C SER A 193 -19.61 19.79 0.86
#